data_f81f9f149a0ebbcb3ea88e3282c8280f
#
_entry.id   f81f9f149a0ebbcb3ea88e3282c8280f
#
_cell.length_a   1.000
_cell.length_b   1.000
_cell.length_c   1.000
_cell.angle_alpha   90.00
_cell.angle_beta   90.00
_cell.angle_gamma   90.00
#
_symmetry.space_group_name_H-M   'P 1'
#
loop_
_entity.id
_entity.type
_entity.pdbx_description
1 polymer ?
#
loop_
_entity_poly.entity_id
_entity_poly.type
_entity_poly.pdbx_seq_one_letter_code
_entity_poly.pdbx_strand_id
1 'polypeptide(L)'
;MRTAIYVRVSTEEQAKEGYSIRAQIDKLKSYIQIKDWDFYKVYADEGISGKNITDRPAINELIADIKTGKVGNVLVYKIDRLTRSTRDLIELTDIFKEQNCVFNSLMESIDTQTASGRMFLKIIGIFAEFERENIVERITLACEKKVKEGYSLCSYTTSYGYDRENGEKVQTINPTEAEIVKEIFAMYAHGNMSLNAIAQNLNHRRIKTKLDGVWSHVSVRSTLKNPNYIGKVRYATADEERYFEAEGKHEAIISEELFYEAQNKMGKIKHKSHTKRP
;
A
#
# COMPACT_ATOMS: atom_id res chain seq x y z
N MET A 1 3.95 -40.45 -2.18
CA MET A 1 3.58 -39.00 -2.23
C MET A 1 4.44 -38.36 -3.29
N ARG A 2 3.82 -37.80 -4.36
CA ARG A 2 4.57 -37.26 -5.52
C ARG A 2 5.27 -35.95 -5.15
N THR A 3 6.60 -35.94 -5.33
CA THR A 3 7.47 -34.82 -4.94
C THR A 3 7.87 -34.01 -6.16
N ALA A 4 7.56 -32.72 -6.16
CA ALA A 4 8.02 -31.75 -7.11
C ALA A 4 9.29 -31.06 -6.60
N ILE A 5 10.26 -30.83 -7.47
CA ILE A 5 11.40 -29.96 -7.23
C ILE A 5 11.08 -28.59 -7.77
N TYR A 6 11.27 -27.56 -6.97
CA TYR A 6 11.24 -26.18 -7.45
C TYR A 6 12.62 -25.53 -7.30
N VAL A 7 13.09 -24.92 -8.38
CA VAL A 7 14.36 -24.17 -8.43
C VAL A 7 14.16 -22.82 -9.07
N ARG A 8 14.88 -21.81 -8.56
CA ARG A 8 14.95 -20.47 -9.12
C ARG A 8 16.37 -19.95 -9.09
N VAL A 9 16.81 -19.32 -10.17
CA VAL A 9 18.07 -18.55 -10.21
C VAL A 9 17.88 -17.26 -10.99
N SER A 10 18.39 -16.17 -10.44
CA SER A 10 18.52 -14.92 -11.16
C SER A 10 19.83 -14.88 -11.95
N THR A 11 19.89 -14.01 -12.97
CA THR A 11 21.12 -13.80 -13.77
C THR A 11 22.32 -13.39 -12.90
N GLU A 12 22.10 -12.61 -11.83
CA GLU A 12 23.13 -12.21 -10.88
C GLU A 12 23.64 -13.36 -10.00
N GLU A 13 22.75 -14.29 -9.63
CA GLU A 13 23.10 -15.46 -8.82
C GLU A 13 23.88 -16.49 -9.63
N GLN A 14 23.57 -16.66 -10.92
CA GLN A 14 24.35 -17.49 -11.83
C GLN A 14 25.80 -17.01 -11.92
N ALA A 15 26.01 -15.70 -11.90
CA ALA A 15 27.35 -15.10 -11.98
C ALA A 15 28.17 -15.17 -10.67
N LYS A 16 27.51 -15.15 -9.49
CA LYS A 16 28.17 -15.05 -8.19
C LYS A 16 28.43 -16.39 -7.50
N GLU A 17 27.51 -17.33 -7.58
CA GLU A 17 27.56 -18.56 -6.78
C GLU A 17 28.17 -19.76 -7.52
N GLY A 18 28.40 -19.69 -8.84
CA GLY A 18 29.00 -20.80 -9.63
C GLY A 18 28.21 -22.13 -9.61
N TYR A 19 27.14 -22.22 -8.81
CA TYR A 19 26.29 -23.40 -8.72
C TYR A 19 25.24 -23.36 -9.83
N SER A 20 25.44 -24.17 -10.85
CA SER A 20 24.46 -24.33 -11.91
C SER A 20 23.14 -24.89 -11.34
N ILE A 21 22.01 -24.48 -11.92
CA ILE A 21 20.67 -25.10 -11.66
C ILE A 21 20.79 -26.61 -11.63
N ARG A 22 21.59 -27.19 -12.53
CA ARG A 22 21.79 -28.64 -12.64
C ARG A 22 22.33 -29.24 -11.34
N ALA A 23 23.35 -28.62 -10.72
CA ALA A 23 23.92 -29.13 -9.47
C ALA A 23 22.91 -29.07 -8.31
N GLN A 24 22.04 -28.06 -8.25
CA GLN A 24 20.94 -28.01 -7.28
C GLN A 24 19.93 -29.13 -7.51
N ILE A 25 19.50 -29.30 -8.77
CA ILE A 25 18.55 -30.37 -9.14
C ILE A 25 19.13 -31.76 -8.82
N ASP A 26 20.40 -32.02 -9.11
CA ASP A 26 21.04 -33.30 -8.84
C ASP A 26 21.09 -33.59 -7.35
N LYS A 27 21.42 -32.62 -6.51
CA LYS A 27 21.36 -32.76 -5.05
C LYS A 27 19.95 -33.03 -4.55
N LEU A 28 18.94 -32.33 -5.08
CA LEU A 28 17.54 -32.52 -4.68
C LEU A 28 17.02 -33.88 -5.14
N LYS A 29 17.38 -34.37 -6.33
CA LYS A 29 17.05 -35.72 -6.79
C LYS A 29 17.70 -36.80 -5.91
N SER A 30 18.98 -36.64 -5.54
CA SER A 30 19.64 -37.54 -4.62
C SER A 30 18.95 -37.58 -3.24
N TYR A 31 18.50 -36.44 -2.76
CA TYR A 31 17.75 -36.36 -1.50
C TYR A 31 16.40 -37.08 -1.59
N ILE A 32 15.66 -36.92 -2.72
CA ILE A 32 14.41 -37.64 -2.99
C ILE A 32 14.66 -39.17 -2.95
N GLN A 33 15.74 -39.66 -3.54
CA GLN A 33 16.11 -41.08 -3.53
C GLN A 33 16.44 -41.57 -2.11
N ILE A 34 17.21 -40.79 -1.32
CA ILE A 34 17.54 -41.15 0.07
C ILE A 34 16.27 -41.24 0.93
N LYS A 35 15.27 -40.38 0.67
CA LYS A 35 14.00 -40.35 1.40
C LYS A 35 12.95 -41.32 0.88
N ASP A 36 13.25 -42.06 -0.19
CA ASP A 36 12.32 -42.98 -0.87
C ASP A 36 11.00 -42.27 -1.27
N TRP A 37 11.13 -41.05 -1.78
CA TRP A 37 10.01 -40.27 -2.27
C TRP A 37 9.78 -40.49 -3.76
N ASP A 38 8.52 -40.41 -4.20
CA ASP A 38 8.13 -40.52 -5.61
C ASP A 38 8.39 -39.18 -6.32
N PHE A 39 9.37 -39.15 -7.22
CA PHE A 39 9.71 -37.96 -8.00
C PHE A 39 8.66 -37.70 -9.09
N TYR A 40 8.15 -36.48 -9.18
CA TYR A 40 7.19 -36.08 -10.20
C TYR A 40 7.82 -35.23 -11.31
N LYS A 41 8.22 -33.98 -11.00
CA LYS A 41 8.68 -33.01 -12.01
C LYS A 41 9.59 -31.94 -11.39
N VAL A 42 10.42 -31.31 -12.23
CA VAL A 42 11.19 -30.10 -11.89
C VAL A 42 10.46 -28.88 -12.47
N TYR A 43 10.26 -27.87 -11.64
CA TYR A 43 9.77 -26.55 -12.01
C TYR A 43 10.91 -25.56 -11.85
N ALA A 44 11.27 -24.83 -12.93
CA ALA A 44 12.43 -23.96 -12.94
C ALA A 44 12.06 -22.58 -13.48
N ASP A 45 12.29 -21.55 -12.65
CA ASP A 45 12.21 -20.14 -13.05
C ASP A 45 13.65 -19.59 -13.22
N GLU A 46 14.08 -19.47 -14.49
CA GLU A 46 15.42 -19.01 -14.86
C GLU A 46 15.41 -17.51 -15.19
N GLY A 47 16.38 -16.76 -14.68
CA GLY A 47 16.54 -15.33 -14.99
C GLY A 47 15.48 -14.40 -14.36
N ILE A 48 14.58 -14.93 -13.53
CA ILE A 48 13.47 -14.18 -12.94
C ILE A 48 13.80 -13.75 -11.53
N SER A 49 13.60 -12.45 -11.23
CA SER A 49 13.75 -11.91 -9.89
C SER A 49 12.65 -12.44 -8.96
N GLY A 50 13.00 -12.83 -7.73
CA GLY A 50 12.04 -13.36 -6.75
C GLY A 50 11.13 -12.31 -6.11
N LYS A 51 10.87 -11.16 -6.78
CA LYS A 51 10.11 -10.06 -6.17
C LYS A 51 8.59 -10.24 -6.21
N ASN A 52 8.04 -10.92 -7.23
CA ASN A 52 6.60 -11.15 -7.37
C ASN A 52 6.33 -12.59 -7.78
N ILE A 53 5.34 -13.24 -7.16
CA ILE A 53 4.91 -14.61 -7.52
C ILE A 53 4.24 -14.62 -8.89
N THR A 54 3.44 -13.60 -9.20
CA THR A 54 2.64 -13.49 -10.43
C THR A 54 3.46 -13.56 -11.71
N ASP A 55 4.71 -13.08 -11.67
CA ASP A 55 5.59 -13.01 -12.84
C ASP A 55 6.45 -14.29 -13.03
N ARG A 56 6.13 -15.37 -12.31
CA ARG A 56 6.90 -16.61 -12.26
C ARG A 56 6.10 -17.77 -12.84
N PRO A 57 6.30 -18.12 -14.13
CA PRO A 57 5.52 -19.16 -14.80
C PRO A 57 5.61 -20.52 -14.13
N ALA A 58 6.83 -20.93 -13.70
CA ALA A 58 7.03 -22.27 -13.13
C ALA A 58 6.38 -22.41 -11.74
N ILE A 59 6.38 -21.35 -10.89
CA ILE A 59 5.67 -21.40 -9.61
C ILE A 59 4.16 -21.46 -9.81
N ASN A 60 3.62 -20.74 -10.81
CA ASN A 60 2.20 -20.75 -11.11
C ASN A 60 1.75 -22.14 -11.64
N GLU A 61 2.56 -22.79 -12.48
CA GLU A 61 2.32 -24.16 -12.93
C GLU A 61 2.38 -25.14 -11.74
N LEU A 62 3.36 -25.01 -10.84
CA LEU A 62 3.46 -25.82 -9.64
C LEU A 62 2.21 -25.69 -8.76
N ILE A 63 1.73 -24.47 -8.53
CA ILE A 63 0.51 -24.20 -7.75
C ILE A 63 -0.72 -24.86 -8.42
N ALA A 64 -0.83 -24.81 -9.73
CA ALA A 64 -1.91 -25.45 -10.47
C ALA A 64 -1.87 -26.99 -10.31
N ASP A 65 -0.69 -27.60 -10.39
CA ASP A 65 -0.51 -29.04 -10.21
C ASP A 65 -0.73 -29.48 -8.76
N ILE A 66 -0.43 -28.64 -7.76
CA ILE A 66 -0.79 -28.86 -6.37
C ILE A 66 -2.32 -28.85 -6.19
N LYS A 67 -3.01 -27.84 -6.73
CA LYS A 67 -4.48 -27.71 -6.65
C LYS A 67 -5.22 -28.86 -7.33
N THR A 68 -4.60 -29.49 -8.34
CA THR A 68 -5.17 -30.67 -9.03
C THR A 68 -4.76 -32.00 -8.37
N GLY A 69 -4.04 -31.96 -7.24
CA GLY A 69 -3.62 -33.14 -6.49
C GLY A 69 -2.51 -33.98 -7.14
N LYS A 70 -1.85 -33.46 -8.17
CA LYS A 70 -0.72 -34.15 -8.84
C LYS A 70 0.56 -34.10 -8.01
N VAL A 71 0.72 -33.04 -7.20
CA VAL A 71 1.88 -32.79 -6.35
C VAL A 71 1.42 -32.77 -4.90
N GLY A 72 2.01 -33.62 -4.08
CA GLY A 72 1.74 -33.70 -2.62
C GLY A 72 2.94 -33.28 -1.76
N ASN A 73 4.09 -33.03 -2.39
CA ASN A 73 5.29 -32.57 -1.69
C ASN A 73 6.10 -31.65 -2.58
N VAL A 74 6.51 -30.50 -2.06
CA VAL A 74 7.38 -29.50 -2.73
C VAL A 74 8.72 -29.49 -2.03
N LEU A 75 9.80 -29.73 -2.77
CA LEU A 75 11.18 -29.70 -2.30
C LEU A 75 11.95 -28.57 -2.95
N VAL A 76 12.59 -27.72 -2.13
CA VAL A 76 13.49 -26.66 -2.58
C VAL A 76 14.89 -26.84 -1.99
N TYR A 77 15.89 -26.26 -2.63
CA TYR A 77 17.26 -26.30 -2.11
C TYR A 77 17.44 -25.43 -0.87
N LYS A 78 16.92 -24.18 -0.92
CA LYS A 78 16.84 -23.21 0.19
C LYS A 78 15.53 -22.43 0.07
N ILE A 79 15.06 -21.87 1.18
CA ILE A 79 13.87 -21.03 1.21
C ILE A 79 14.00 -19.85 0.25
N ASP A 80 15.15 -19.21 0.16
CA ASP A 80 15.41 -18.08 -0.73
C ASP A 80 15.26 -18.44 -2.23
N ARG A 81 15.31 -19.71 -2.58
CA ARG A 81 15.01 -20.23 -3.92
C ARG A 81 13.49 -20.29 -4.17
N LEU A 82 12.70 -20.49 -3.15
CA LEU A 82 11.25 -20.37 -3.27
C LEU A 82 10.85 -18.91 -3.37
N THR A 83 11.25 -18.10 -2.40
CA THR A 83 11.00 -16.65 -2.37
C THR A 83 11.99 -15.93 -1.45
N ARG A 84 12.22 -14.63 -1.72
CA ARG A 84 12.95 -13.72 -0.85
C ARG A 84 12.01 -12.84 -0.01
N SER A 85 10.72 -12.91 -0.25
CA SER A 85 9.69 -12.20 0.47
C SER A 85 9.09 -13.10 1.52
N THR A 86 9.13 -12.69 2.78
CA THR A 86 8.51 -13.41 3.90
C THR A 86 6.99 -13.52 3.70
N ARG A 87 6.37 -12.48 3.15
CA ARG A 87 4.94 -12.48 2.81
C ARG A 87 4.60 -13.56 1.79
N ASP A 88 5.37 -13.64 0.70
CA ASP A 88 5.15 -14.63 -0.34
C ASP A 88 5.37 -16.06 0.16
N LEU A 89 6.33 -16.23 1.09
CA LEU A 89 6.57 -17.53 1.73
C LEU A 89 5.34 -18.00 2.49
N ILE A 90 4.74 -17.12 3.29
CA ILE A 90 3.52 -17.43 4.05
C ILE A 90 2.39 -17.76 3.09
N GLU A 91 2.14 -16.92 2.08
CA GLU A 91 1.08 -17.12 1.09
C GLU A 91 1.23 -18.48 0.37
N LEU A 92 2.45 -18.83 -0.08
CA LEU A 92 2.72 -20.10 -0.71
C LEU A 92 2.52 -21.29 0.24
N THR A 93 3.02 -21.18 1.48
CA THR A 93 2.89 -22.27 2.46
C THR A 93 1.46 -22.46 2.94
N ASP A 94 0.64 -21.41 2.97
CA ASP A 94 -0.79 -21.51 3.24
C ASP A 94 -1.52 -22.23 2.10
N ILE A 95 -1.22 -21.89 0.82
CA ILE A 95 -1.73 -22.63 -0.34
C ILE A 95 -1.35 -24.10 -0.26
N PHE A 96 -0.10 -24.42 0.07
CA PHE A 96 0.35 -25.82 0.21
C PHE A 96 -0.41 -26.55 1.31
N LYS A 97 -0.58 -25.92 2.45
CA LYS A 97 -1.30 -26.47 3.59
C LYS A 97 -2.79 -26.72 3.28
N GLU A 98 -3.48 -25.78 2.61
CA GLU A 98 -4.87 -25.94 2.21
C GLU A 98 -5.08 -27.15 1.29
N GLN A 99 -4.08 -27.46 0.46
CA GLN A 99 -4.11 -28.61 -0.47
C GLN A 99 -3.45 -29.86 0.11
N ASN A 100 -3.16 -29.90 1.42
CA ASN A 100 -2.43 -30.98 2.08
C ASN A 100 -1.09 -31.31 1.41
N CYS A 101 -0.45 -30.32 0.77
CA CYS A 101 0.87 -30.45 0.16
C CYS A 101 1.95 -30.10 1.20
N VAL A 102 2.95 -30.96 1.32
CA VAL A 102 4.07 -30.79 2.24
C VAL A 102 5.11 -29.87 1.60
N PHE A 103 5.73 -29.03 2.39
CA PHE A 103 6.87 -28.20 1.97
C PHE A 103 8.15 -28.64 2.69
N ASN A 104 9.22 -28.83 1.92
CA ASN A 104 10.53 -29.20 2.40
C ASN A 104 11.62 -28.27 1.87
N SER A 105 12.54 -27.86 2.74
CA SER A 105 13.77 -27.16 2.36
C SER A 105 14.99 -27.97 2.81
N LEU A 106 15.89 -28.24 1.85
CA LEU A 106 17.02 -29.12 2.09
C LEU A 106 18.03 -28.49 3.06
N MET A 107 18.44 -27.24 2.79
CA MET A 107 19.55 -26.61 3.53
C MET A 107 19.15 -26.17 4.93
N GLU A 108 17.93 -25.71 5.12
CA GLU A 108 17.41 -25.32 6.43
C GLU A 108 16.83 -26.52 7.21
N SER A 109 16.81 -27.72 6.60
CA SER A 109 16.24 -28.93 7.20
C SER A 109 14.79 -28.75 7.67
N ILE A 110 14.00 -27.99 6.90
CA ILE A 110 12.60 -27.73 7.19
C ILE A 110 11.74 -28.79 6.54
N ASP A 111 10.84 -29.35 7.34
CA ASP A 111 9.80 -30.27 6.89
C ASP A 111 8.49 -29.92 7.59
N THR A 112 7.50 -29.49 6.82
CA THR A 112 6.21 -29.08 7.34
C THR A 112 5.34 -30.23 7.82
N GLN A 113 5.73 -31.49 7.63
CA GLN A 113 5.11 -32.64 8.30
C GLN A 113 5.46 -32.66 9.80
N THR A 114 6.64 -32.18 10.18
CA THR A 114 7.08 -32.16 11.57
C THR A 114 6.49 -30.97 12.35
N ALA A 115 6.35 -31.13 13.67
CA ALA A 115 5.92 -30.05 14.54
C ALA A 115 6.91 -28.88 14.53
N SER A 116 8.22 -29.16 14.47
CA SER A 116 9.29 -28.16 14.40
C SER A 116 9.25 -27.35 13.11
N GLY A 117 9.06 -27.99 11.95
CA GLY A 117 8.97 -27.29 10.65
C GLY A 117 7.73 -26.37 10.59
N ARG A 118 6.58 -26.84 11.09
CA ARG A 118 5.38 -25.98 11.21
C ARG A 118 5.58 -24.83 12.19
N MET A 119 6.27 -25.05 13.31
CA MET A 119 6.61 -23.98 14.26
C MET A 119 7.53 -22.93 13.62
N PHE A 120 8.53 -23.36 12.86
CA PHE A 120 9.45 -22.48 12.17
C PHE A 120 8.70 -21.53 11.20
N LEU A 121 7.78 -22.07 10.39
CA LEU A 121 6.96 -21.23 9.50
C LEU A 121 6.10 -20.21 10.25
N LYS A 122 5.54 -20.60 11.41
CA LYS A 122 4.79 -19.66 12.27
C LYS A 122 5.67 -18.53 12.79
N ILE A 123 6.91 -18.86 13.20
CA ILE A 123 7.88 -17.84 13.66
C ILE A 123 8.20 -16.87 12.56
N ILE A 124 8.44 -17.34 11.33
CA ILE A 124 8.65 -16.47 10.16
C ILE A 124 7.43 -15.56 9.93
N GLY A 125 6.21 -16.11 10.08
CA GLY A 125 4.98 -15.33 9.98
C GLY A 125 4.91 -14.19 10.99
N ILE A 126 5.21 -14.47 12.24
CA ILE A 126 5.25 -13.45 13.30
C ILE A 126 6.30 -12.37 13.00
N PHE A 127 7.48 -12.75 12.52
CA PHE A 127 8.51 -11.78 12.12
C PHE A 127 8.05 -10.88 10.96
N ALA A 128 7.35 -11.44 9.96
CA ALA A 128 6.83 -10.63 8.85
C ALA A 128 5.78 -9.61 9.31
N GLU A 129 4.93 -10.01 10.24
CA GLU A 129 3.92 -9.15 10.85
C GLU A 129 4.58 -8.02 11.67
N PHE A 130 5.55 -8.37 12.48
CA PHE A 130 6.36 -7.42 13.25
C PHE A 130 7.11 -6.41 12.36
N GLU A 131 7.75 -6.87 11.28
CA GLU A 131 8.39 -5.97 10.31
C GLU A 131 7.39 -4.99 9.66
N ARG A 132 6.20 -5.47 9.32
CA ARG A 132 5.14 -4.62 8.78
C ARG A 132 4.69 -3.56 9.77
N GLU A 133 4.47 -3.95 11.03
CA GLU A 133 4.07 -3.01 12.09
C GLU A 133 5.14 -1.94 12.31
N ASN A 134 6.41 -2.33 12.36
CA ASN A 134 7.54 -1.40 12.49
C ASN A 134 7.63 -0.42 11.30
N ILE A 135 7.33 -0.88 10.08
CA ILE A 135 7.30 -0.01 8.89
C ILE A 135 6.17 1.00 9.02
N VAL A 136 4.97 0.56 9.41
CA VAL A 136 3.81 1.45 9.62
C VAL A 136 4.10 2.47 10.71
N GLU A 137 4.64 2.06 11.84
CA GLU A 137 5.03 2.96 12.94
C GLU A 137 6.03 4.00 12.47
N ARG A 138 7.07 3.59 11.75
CA ARG A 138 8.10 4.50 11.21
C ARG A 138 7.53 5.51 10.23
N ILE A 139 6.62 5.07 9.33
CA ILE A 139 5.92 5.97 8.40
C ILE A 139 5.05 6.96 9.19
N THR A 140 4.32 6.48 10.17
CA THR A 140 3.46 7.30 11.05
C THR A 140 4.26 8.40 11.74
N LEU A 141 5.36 8.04 12.41
CA LEU A 141 6.26 9.00 13.07
C LEU A 141 6.87 10.02 12.09
N ALA A 142 7.25 9.55 10.88
CA ALA A 142 7.76 10.44 9.85
C ALA A 142 6.71 11.43 9.34
N CYS A 143 5.46 10.99 9.18
CA CYS A 143 4.33 11.84 8.81
C CYS A 143 4.01 12.87 9.91
N GLU A 144 3.93 12.45 11.18
CA GLU A 144 3.72 13.35 12.30
C GLU A 144 4.82 14.42 12.39
N LYS A 145 6.10 14.00 12.30
CA LYS A 145 7.23 14.92 12.29
C LYS A 145 7.13 15.92 11.14
N LYS A 146 6.79 15.45 9.94
CA LYS A 146 6.64 16.31 8.77
C LYS A 146 5.58 17.41 8.98
N VAL A 147 4.42 17.06 9.57
CA VAL A 147 3.38 18.05 9.89
C VAL A 147 3.81 18.98 10.99
N LYS A 148 4.45 18.50 12.06
CA LYS A 148 5.00 19.36 13.13
C LYS A 148 6.04 20.36 12.60
N GLU A 149 6.77 20.00 11.56
CA GLU A 149 7.72 20.88 10.87
C GLU A 149 7.04 21.86 9.88
N GLY A 150 5.71 21.83 9.75
CA GLY A 150 4.93 22.70 8.89
C GLY A 150 4.83 22.26 7.42
N TYR A 151 5.14 21.00 7.12
CA TYR A 151 5.00 20.47 5.75
C TYR A 151 3.71 19.70 5.55
N SER A 152 3.05 19.92 4.42
CA SER A 152 1.86 19.16 4.03
C SER A 152 2.20 17.70 3.71
N LEU A 153 1.30 16.78 4.08
CA LEU A 153 1.41 15.34 3.77
C LEU A 153 1.03 15.00 2.33
N CYS A 154 0.49 15.94 1.54
CA CYS A 154 0.15 15.69 0.13
C CYS A 154 1.39 15.22 -0.64
N SER A 155 1.34 13.99 -1.20
CA SER A 155 2.50 13.40 -1.85
C SER A 155 2.47 13.54 -3.38
N TYR A 156 1.32 13.37 -4.03
CA TYR A 156 1.18 13.40 -5.49
C TYR A 156 0.42 14.62 -6.02
N THR A 157 -0.62 15.06 -5.31
CA THR A 157 -1.42 16.23 -5.72
C THR A 157 -1.50 17.20 -4.57
N THR A 158 -1.26 18.48 -4.87
CA THR A 158 -1.50 19.58 -3.92
C THR A 158 -3.00 19.87 -3.81
N SER A 159 -3.39 20.59 -2.76
CA SER A 159 -4.74 21.15 -2.67
C SER A 159 -4.98 22.12 -3.85
N TYR A 160 -6.21 22.17 -4.36
CA TYR A 160 -6.60 23.17 -5.36
C TYR A 160 -6.24 24.58 -4.88
N GLY A 161 -5.65 25.39 -5.70
CA GLY A 161 -5.10 26.69 -5.30
C GLY A 161 -3.61 26.71 -5.01
N TYR A 162 -2.97 25.54 -4.99
CA TYR A 162 -1.53 25.42 -4.79
C TYR A 162 -0.88 24.50 -5.81
N ASP A 163 0.36 24.82 -6.17
CA ASP A 163 1.26 23.97 -6.93
C ASP A 163 2.46 23.55 -6.08
N ARG A 164 3.19 22.54 -6.55
CA ARG A 164 4.46 22.15 -5.98
C ARG A 164 5.36 21.60 -7.07
N GLU A 165 6.51 22.24 -7.23
CA GLU A 165 7.52 21.77 -8.18
C GLU A 165 8.16 20.45 -7.73
N ASN A 166 8.62 19.65 -8.69
CA ASN A 166 9.27 18.38 -8.40
C ASN A 166 10.53 18.60 -7.55
N GLY A 167 10.55 17.95 -6.38
CA GLY A 167 11.66 18.05 -5.42
C GLY A 167 11.46 19.09 -4.31
N GLU A 168 10.51 20.00 -4.45
CA GLU A 168 10.19 20.97 -3.40
C GLU A 168 9.31 20.39 -2.29
N LYS A 169 9.58 20.83 -1.05
CA LYS A 169 8.81 20.39 0.13
C LYS A 169 7.64 21.29 0.44
N VAL A 170 7.71 22.55 0.03
CA VAL A 170 6.70 23.57 0.29
C VAL A 170 5.87 23.79 -0.98
N GLN A 171 4.57 23.92 -0.80
CA GLN A 171 3.65 24.28 -1.88
C GLN A 171 3.58 25.79 -2.05
N THR A 172 3.45 26.27 -3.29
CA THR A 172 3.33 27.68 -3.69
C THR A 172 1.92 27.96 -4.16
N ILE A 173 1.45 29.20 -4.05
CA ILE A 173 0.12 29.60 -4.51
C ILE A 173 0.09 29.54 -6.05
N ASN A 174 -0.94 28.88 -6.60
CA ASN A 174 -1.35 29.01 -8.00
C ASN A 174 -2.33 30.19 -8.11
N PRO A 175 -1.96 31.32 -8.74
CA PRO A 175 -2.80 32.52 -8.72
C PRO A 175 -4.20 32.30 -9.29
N THR A 176 -4.30 31.55 -10.39
CA THR A 176 -5.58 31.29 -11.07
C THR A 176 -6.51 30.43 -10.22
N GLU A 177 -5.99 29.36 -9.62
CA GLU A 177 -6.78 28.47 -8.77
C GLU A 177 -7.10 29.13 -7.42
N ALA A 178 -6.19 29.96 -6.89
CA ALA A 178 -6.38 30.66 -5.61
C ALA A 178 -7.57 31.63 -5.68
N GLU A 179 -7.76 32.34 -6.79
CA GLU A 179 -8.93 33.19 -6.96
C GLU A 179 -10.25 32.39 -6.91
N ILE A 180 -10.26 31.21 -7.50
CA ILE A 180 -11.43 30.31 -7.43
C ILE A 180 -11.66 29.82 -6.00
N VAL A 181 -10.59 29.54 -5.23
CA VAL A 181 -10.72 29.19 -3.79
C VAL A 181 -11.37 30.35 -3.02
N LYS A 182 -10.90 31.59 -3.21
CA LYS A 182 -11.51 32.78 -2.59
C LYS A 182 -12.99 32.92 -2.93
N GLU A 183 -13.34 32.72 -4.23
CA GLU A 183 -14.72 32.75 -4.69
C GLU A 183 -15.57 31.66 -4.01
N ILE A 184 -15.09 30.43 -3.88
CA ILE A 184 -15.81 29.33 -3.21
C ILE A 184 -16.14 29.70 -1.76
N PHE A 185 -15.17 30.25 -1.03
CA PHE A 185 -15.39 30.69 0.35
C PHE A 185 -16.37 31.86 0.43
N ALA A 186 -16.24 32.87 -0.45
CA ALA A 186 -17.14 34.00 -0.48
C ALA A 186 -18.60 33.61 -0.84
N MET A 187 -18.77 32.76 -1.86
CA MET A 187 -20.10 32.26 -2.25
C MET A 187 -20.75 31.47 -1.10
N TYR A 188 -19.98 30.70 -0.34
CA TYR A 188 -20.51 29.92 0.78
C TYR A 188 -20.76 30.83 2.00
N ALA A 189 -19.80 31.63 2.44
CA ALA A 189 -19.92 32.44 3.65
C ALA A 189 -20.95 33.58 3.48
N HIS A 190 -20.79 34.42 2.46
CA HIS A 190 -21.55 35.63 2.26
C HIS A 190 -22.72 35.45 1.25
N GLY A 191 -22.52 34.69 0.18
CA GLY A 191 -23.48 34.53 -0.91
C GLY A 191 -24.64 33.58 -0.61
N ASN A 192 -24.66 32.93 0.59
CA ASN A 192 -25.71 31.99 1.02
C ASN A 192 -25.99 30.82 0.04
N MET A 193 -25.01 30.49 -0.82
CA MET A 193 -25.17 29.39 -1.76
C MET A 193 -24.95 28.03 -1.07
N SER A 194 -25.73 27.04 -1.50
CA SER A 194 -25.51 25.66 -1.04
C SER A 194 -24.26 25.05 -1.72
N LEU A 195 -23.69 24.00 -1.13
CA LEU A 195 -22.54 23.28 -1.71
C LEU A 195 -22.81 22.79 -3.14
N ASN A 196 -24.05 22.33 -3.41
CA ASN A 196 -24.45 21.91 -4.75
C ASN A 196 -24.54 23.09 -5.73
N ALA A 197 -25.09 24.24 -5.30
CA ALA A 197 -25.19 25.42 -6.14
C ALA A 197 -23.80 25.98 -6.51
N ILE A 198 -22.84 25.94 -5.57
CA ILE A 198 -21.44 26.33 -5.84
C ILE A 198 -20.82 25.38 -6.86
N ALA A 199 -20.97 24.06 -6.67
CA ALA A 199 -20.43 23.07 -7.60
C ALA A 199 -21.01 23.24 -9.02
N GLN A 200 -22.34 23.47 -9.14
CA GLN A 200 -23.01 23.74 -10.42
C GLN A 200 -22.49 25.04 -11.08
N ASN A 201 -22.31 26.12 -10.33
CA ASN A 201 -21.77 27.37 -10.81
C ASN A 201 -20.37 27.18 -11.43
N LEU A 202 -19.47 26.51 -10.71
CA LEU A 202 -18.10 26.21 -11.17
C LEU A 202 -18.10 25.36 -12.44
N ASN A 203 -18.96 24.32 -12.48
CA ASN A 203 -19.09 23.43 -13.64
C ASN A 203 -19.68 24.17 -14.87
N HIS A 204 -20.66 25.04 -14.66
CA HIS A 204 -21.25 25.85 -15.75
C HIS A 204 -20.19 26.77 -16.37
N ARG A 205 -19.30 27.34 -15.55
CA ARG A 205 -18.15 28.13 -15.98
C ARG A 205 -17.01 27.28 -16.55
N ARG A 206 -17.18 25.94 -16.63
CA ARG A 206 -16.17 24.97 -17.10
C ARG A 206 -14.86 24.97 -16.29
N ILE A 207 -14.90 25.40 -15.03
CA ILE A 207 -13.76 25.37 -14.13
C ILE A 207 -13.55 23.92 -13.70
N LYS A 208 -12.37 23.37 -13.94
CA LYS A 208 -12.01 21.99 -13.61
C LYS A 208 -11.44 21.90 -12.18
N THR A 209 -11.53 20.72 -11.60
CA THR A 209 -10.81 20.39 -10.36
C THR A 209 -9.32 20.18 -10.65
N LYS A 210 -8.48 20.04 -9.61
CA LYS A 210 -7.03 19.80 -9.73
C LYS A 210 -6.64 18.62 -10.62
N LEU A 211 -7.52 17.65 -10.77
CA LEU A 211 -7.34 16.44 -11.59
C LEU A 211 -8.26 16.46 -12.84
N ASP A 212 -8.52 17.64 -13.40
CA ASP A 212 -9.34 17.85 -14.60
C ASP A 212 -10.78 17.29 -14.53
N GLY A 213 -11.25 16.96 -13.31
CA GLY A 213 -12.60 16.47 -13.06
C GLY A 213 -13.64 17.58 -12.95
N VAL A 214 -14.87 17.19 -12.62
CA VAL A 214 -16.00 18.08 -12.33
C VAL A 214 -16.14 18.31 -10.84
N TRP A 215 -16.61 19.50 -10.45
CA TRP A 215 -16.92 19.82 -9.07
C TRP A 215 -18.18 19.10 -8.59
N SER A 216 -18.15 18.63 -7.36
CA SER A 216 -19.28 18.05 -6.65
C SER A 216 -19.46 18.73 -5.30
N HIS A 217 -20.59 18.54 -4.65
CA HIS A 217 -20.80 19.04 -3.28
C HIS A 217 -19.76 18.49 -2.30
N VAL A 218 -19.23 17.28 -2.56
CA VAL A 218 -18.18 16.67 -1.73
C VAL A 218 -16.86 17.40 -1.92
N SER A 219 -16.45 17.71 -3.17
CA SER A 219 -15.22 18.44 -3.44
C SER A 219 -15.27 19.88 -2.89
N VAL A 220 -16.39 20.59 -3.08
CA VAL A 220 -16.59 21.91 -2.49
C VAL A 220 -16.50 21.86 -0.96
N ARG A 221 -17.15 20.87 -0.32
CA ARG A 221 -17.09 20.67 1.13
C ARG A 221 -15.67 20.37 1.61
N SER A 222 -14.93 19.55 0.87
CA SER A 222 -13.53 19.23 1.18
C SER A 222 -12.66 20.49 1.12
N THR A 223 -12.84 21.32 0.09
CA THR A 223 -12.18 22.61 -0.04
C THR A 223 -12.48 23.50 1.17
N LEU A 224 -13.74 23.72 1.50
CA LEU A 224 -14.15 24.58 2.63
C LEU A 224 -13.63 24.10 4.00
N LYS A 225 -13.30 22.81 4.15
CA LYS A 225 -12.79 22.21 5.40
C LYS A 225 -11.27 22.08 5.46
N ASN A 226 -10.56 22.53 4.45
CA ASN A 226 -9.12 22.30 4.38
C ASN A 226 -8.35 23.44 5.04
N PRO A 227 -7.67 23.21 6.18
CA PRO A 227 -6.92 24.26 6.88
C PRO A 227 -5.68 24.75 6.10
N ASN A 228 -5.28 24.07 5.04
CA ASN A 228 -4.20 24.56 4.17
C ASN A 228 -4.48 25.97 3.65
N TYR A 229 -5.75 26.33 3.45
CA TYR A 229 -6.10 27.65 2.91
C TYR A 229 -5.85 28.81 3.87
N ILE A 230 -5.71 28.53 5.17
CA ILE A 230 -5.30 29.48 6.20
C ILE A 230 -3.85 29.29 6.65
N GLY A 231 -3.03 28.66 5.82
CA GLY A 231 -1.62 28.44 6.13
C GLY A 231 -1.34 27.35 7.16
N LYS A 232 -2.32 26.52 7.51
CA LYS A 232 -2.13 25.41 8.46
C LYS A 232 -2.02 24.06 7.76
N VAL A 233 -1.22 23.17 8.32
CA VAL A 233 -1.13 21.77 7.91
C VAL A 233 -1.74 20.90 9.00
N ARG A 234 -2.30 19.74 8.59
CA ARG A 234 -2.94 18.82 9.54
C ARG A 234 -2.40 17.41 9.43
N TYR A 235 -2.30 16.76 10.57
CA TYR A 235 -2.19 15.32 10.68
C TYR A 235 -3.57 14.75 11.02
N ALA A 236 -4.10 13.90 10.15
CA ALA A 236 -5.41 13.28 10.34
C ALA A 236 -5.29 11.79 10.06
N THR A 237 -5.71 10.97 11.01
CA THR A 237 -5.81 9.52 10.91
C THR A 237 -7.24 9.07 11.20
N ALA A 238 -7.50 7.77 11.11
CA ALA A 238 -8.77 7.19 11.58
C ALA A 238 -8.96 7.32 13.11
N ASP A 239 -7.85 7.47 13.83
CA ASP A 239 -7.83 7.73 15.26
C ASP A 239 -7.94 9.26 15.50
N GLU A 240 -9.11 9.71 15.94
CA GLU A 240 -9.38 11.14 16.19
C GLU A 240 -8.50 11.72 17.30
N GLU A 241 -8.01 10.91 18.24
CA GLU A 241 -7.11 11.35 19.32
C GLU A 241 -5.73 11.77 18.81
N ARG A 242 -5.34 11.29 17.64
CA ARG A 242 -4.08 11.65 16.97
C ARG A 242 -4.19 12.84 16.02
N TYR A 243 -5.37 13.45 15.89
CA TYR A 243 -5.54 14.64 15.08
C TYR A 243 -4.85 15.85 15.70
N PHE A 244 -4.03 16.53 14.91
CA PHE A 244 -3.50 17.85 15.27
C PHE A 244 -3.25 18.71 14.03
N GLU A 245 -3.21 20.01 14.25
CA GLU A 245 -2.82 21.01 13.24
C GLU A 245 -1.54 21.70 13.68
N ALA A 246 -0.77 22.18 12.70
CA ALA A 246 0.45 22.96 12.92
C ALA A 246 0.51 24.10 11.89
N GLU A 247 1.26 25.15 12.22
CA GLU A 247 1.55 26.23 11.28
C GLU A 247 2.31 25.67 10.06
N GLY A 248 1.76 25.93 8.87
CA GLY A 248 2.35 25.52 7.60
C GLY A 248 3.44 26.47 7.15
N LYS A 249 4.38 25.96 6.36
CA LYS A 249 5.43 26.79 5.71
C LYS A 249 4.95 27.42 4.41
N HIS A 250 3.75 27.11 3.97
CA HIS A 250 3.13 27.67 2.78
C HIS A 250 2.30 28.90 3.12
N GLU A 251 2.11 29.77 2.15
CA GLU A 251 1.34 30.98 2.29
C GLU A 251 -0.17 30.68 2.29
N ALA A 252 -0.94 31.43 3.09
CA ALA A 252 -2.39 31.34 3.16
C ALA A 252 -3.05 31.98 1.92
N ILE A 253 -4.14 31.37 1.43
CA ILE A 253 -4.95 31.96 0.32
C ILE A 253 -6.08 32.83 0.86
N ILE A 254 -6.64 32.49 2.02
CA ILE A 254 -7.74 33.22 2.65
C ILE A 254 -7.40 33.58 4.10
N SER A 255 -8.16 34.52 4.67
CA SER A 255 -8.01 34.87 6.08
C SER A 255 -8.66 33.83 7.00
N GLU A 256 -8.18 33.75 8.25
CA GLU A 256 -8.77 32.88 9.27
C GLU A 256 -10.24 33.24 9.55
N GLU A 257 -10.59 34.53 9.53
CA GLU A 257 -11.96 34.99 9.78
C GLU A 257 -12.93 34.34 8.77
N LEU A 258 -12.62 34.44 7.48
CA LEU A 258 -13.45 33.91 6.40
C LEU A 258 -13.56 32.36 6.50
N PHE A 259 -12.46 31.70 6.86
CA PHE A 259 -12.45 30.26 7.07
C PHE A 259 -13.39 29.86 8.19
N TYR A 260 -13.24 30.45 9.38
CA TYR A 260 -14.06 30.08 10.54
C TYR A 260 -15.53 30.51 10.38
N GLU A 261 -15.81 31.57 9.64
CA GLU A 261 -17.18 31.94 9.27
C GLU A 261 -17.85 30.82 8.45
N ALA A 262 -17.13 30.27 7.45
CA ALA A 262 -17.60 29.13 6.67
C ALA A 262 -17.82 27.86 7.53
N GLN A 263 -16.88 27.56 8.49
CA GLN A 263 -17.02 26.43 9.41
C GLN A 263 -18.27 26.58 10.31
N ASN A 264 -18.47 27.75 10.90
CA ASN A 264 -19.61 28.06 11.78
C ASN A 264 -20.94 27.86 11.05
N LYS A 265 -21.01 28.32 9.80
CA LYS A 265 -22.21 28.13 8.95
C LYS A 265 -22.45 26.65 8.65
N MET A 266 -21.39 25.90 8.39
CA MET A 266 -21.49 24.45 8.12
C MET A 266 -21.91 23.66 9.36
N GLY A 267 -21.48 24.05 10.57
CA GLY A 267 -21.89 23.49 11.86
C GLY A 267 -23.37 23.73 12.16
N LYS A 268 -23.88 24.95 11.93
CA LYS A 268 -25.29 25.31 12.14
C LYS A 268 -26.24 24.49 11.24
N ILE A 269 -25.83 24.12 10.04
CA ILE A 269 -26.62 23.29 9.13
C ILE A 269 -26.74 21.85 9.65
N LYS A 270 -25.70 21.29 10.27
CA LYS A 270 -25.73 19.96 10.89
C LYS A 270 -26.76 19.89 12.04
N HIS A 271 -26.86 20.90 12.89
CA HIS A 271 -27.80 20.93 14.00
C HIS A 271 -29.27 20.98 13.53
N LYS A 272 -29.56 21.66 12.41
CA LYS A 272 -30.93 21.71 11.87
C LYS A 272 -31.39 20.40 11.21
N SER A 273 -30.49 19.56 10.74
CA SER A 273 -30.85 18.27 10.09
C SER A 273 -31.16 17.16 11.10
N HIS A 274 -30.68 17.24 12.35
CA HIS A 274 -30.98 16.28 13.41
C HIS A 274 -32.30 16.55 14.14
N THR A 275 -32.85 17.76 14.01
CA THR A 275 -34.09 18.15 14.70
C THR A 275 -35.36 17.95 13.88
N LYS A 276 -35.30 17.38 12.69
CA LYS A 276 -36.47 17.08 11.85
C LYS A 276 -36.51 15.60 11.48
N ARG A 277 -36.89 14.76 12.44
CA ARG A 277 -37.68 13.53 12.19
C ARG A 277 -38.69 13.43 13.32
N PRO A 278 -40.04 13.45 12.96
CA PRO A 278 -41.09 13.13 13.92
C PRO A 278 -41.01 11.66 14.30
#